data_1ea961ad9b0b81ccb01063ef657e36eb
#
_entry.id   1ea961ad9b0b81ccb01063ef657e36eb
#
_cell.length_a   1.000
_cell.length_b   1.000
_cell.length_c   1.000
_cell.angle_alpha   90.00
_cell.angle_beta   90.00
_cell.angle_gamma   90.00
#
_symmetry.space_group_name_H-M   'P 1'
#
loop_
_entity.id
_entity.type
_entity.pdbx_description
1 polymer ?
#
loop_
_entity_poly.entity_id
_entity_poly.type
_entity_poly.pdbx_seq_one_letter_code
_entity_poly.pdbx_strand_id
1 'polypeptide(L)'
;MNHAAGLSGMDEMMTIEDTYDWDKMTRALAEQAPWWEPGTASGYHALTQGYLIGEVVKRITGVSLGRFFNEEIASPLQADFYIGVPDSEFSRIGDLVPPPNSDIIGGDTAIDSIAAKTFKSPSISALDSRTDAWRRAEIPAANGHGNARSVAKIHTLLANDGYINGQQIISAETCRSIMQPRIQGMDLVFGNPMAFGLGFGLIPAEKNTRNLCFWGGWGGSRAIID
;
A
#
# COMPACT_ATOMS: atom_id res chain seq x y z
N MET A 1 -2.10 0.73 -9.69
CA MET A 1 -1.08 -0.10 -9.00
C MET A 1 0.34 0.47 -9.08
N ASN A 2 0.60 1.40 -9.98
CA ASN A 2 1.92 2.02 -10.22
C ASN A 2 1.96 3.51 -9.88
N HIS A 3 1.04 3.97 -9.04
CA HIS A 3 0.95 5.37 -8.57
C HIS A 3 0.74 6.42 -9.67
N ALA A 4 0.15 6.06 -10.79
CA ALA A 4 -0.02 6.95 -11.94
C ALA A 4 -1.50 7.34 -12.22
N ALA A 5 -2.41 7.12 -11.28
CA ALA A 5 -3.83 7.39 -11.49
C ALA A 5 -4.22 8.87 -11.32
N GLY A 6 -3.35 9.72 -10.79
CA GLY A 6 -3.67 11.11 -10.50
C GLY A 6 -4.52 11.33 -9.25
N LEU A 7 -4.67 10.31 -8.41
CA LEU A 7 -5.54 10.30 -7.22
C LEU A 7 -4.73 10.03 -5.94
N SER A 8 -3.60 10.72 -5.75
CA SER A 8 -2.68 10.44 -4.63
C SER A 8 -3.21 10.88 -3.26
N GLY A 9 -4.23 11.72 -3.21
CA GLY A 9 -4.92 12.17 -1.99
C GLY A 9 -6.38 12.53 -2.28
N MET A 10 -7.02 13.24 -1.36
CA MET A 10 -8.45 13.58 -1.40
C MET A 10 -8.63 15.09 -1.55
N ASP A 11 -9.55 15.52 -2.44
CA ASP A 11 -9.98 16.92 -2.53
C ASP A 11 -10.86 17.29 -1.33
N GLU A 12 -11.72 16.37 -0.90
CA GLU A 12 -12.56 16.53 0.28
C GLU A 12 -11.70 16.38 1.55
N MET A 13 -11.95 17.24 2.53
CA MET A 13 -11.30 17.10 3.85
C MET A 13 -11.88 15.92 4.60
N MET A 14 -11.10 14.86 4.70
CA MET A 14 -11.44 13.64 5.44
C MET A 14 -10.83 13.66 6.83
N THR A 15 -11.60 13.19 7.82
CA THR A 15 -11.11 12.91 9.16
C THR A 15 -10.51 11.51 9.24
N ILE A 16 -9.89 11.17 10.37
CA ILE A 16 -9.42 9.81 10.60
C ILE A 16 -10.58 8.80 10.64
N GLU A 17 -11.73 9.19 11.19
CA GLU A 17 -12.93 8.36 11.27
C GLU A 17 -13.48 8.07 9.86
N ASP A 18 -13.38 9.02 8.94
CA ASP A 18 -13.79 8.81 7.55
C ASP A 18 -12.99 7.72 6.86
N THR A 19 -11.72 7.52 7.24
CA THR A 19 -10.90 6.43 6.70
C THR A 19 -11.41 5.04 7.08
N TYR A 20 -12.25 4.95 8.11
CA TYR A 20 -12.87 3.68 8.53
C TYR A 20 -14.15 3.37 7.74
N ASP A 21 -14.70 4.36 7.04
CA ASP A 21 -15.86 4.21 6.14
C ASP A 21 -15.39 3.96 4.71
N TRP A 22 -15.35 2.68 4.34
CA TRP A 22 -14.93 2.24 3.01
C TRP A 22 -15.73 2.88 1.88
N ASP A 23 -17.04 2.93 2.03
CA ASP A 23 -17.92 3.41 0.97
C ASP A 23 -17.83 4.94 0.80
N LYS A 24 -17.59 5.68 1.89
CA LYS A 24 -17.31 7.12 1.83
C LYS A 24 -16.01 7.39 1.07
N MET A 25 -14.92 6.72 1.45
CA MET A 25 -13.60 6.90 0.82
C MET A 25 -13.61 6.55 -0.66
N THR A 26 -14.19 5.41 -1.01
CA THR A 26 -14.21 4.96 -2.42
C THR A 26 -15.15 5.79 -3.29
N ARG A 27 -16.25 6.30 -2.74
CA ARG A 27 -17.16 7.21 -3.43
C ARG A 27 -16.49 8.55 -3.73
N ALA A 28 -15.85 9.15 -2.73
CA ALA A 28 -15.15 10.41 -2.90
C ALA A 28 -14.03 10.30 -3.96
N LEU A 29 -13.28 9.20 -3.96
CA LEU A 29 -12.27 8.93 -5.00
C LEU A 29 -12.87 8.72 -6.39
N ALA A 30 -14.06 8.14 -6.49
CA ALA A 30 -14.74 7.93 -7.78
C ALA A 30 -15.31 9.23 -8.37
N GLU A 31 -15.68 10.18 -7.52
CA GLU A 31 -16.25 11.49 -7.90
C GLU A 31 -15.15 12.55 -8.15
N GLN A 32 -13.95 12.34 -7.64
CA GLN A 32 -12.84 13.29 -7.75
C GLN A 32 -12.20 13.25 -9.13
N ALA A 33 -11.88 14.42 -9.68
CA ALA A 33 -11.05 14.52 -10.87
C ALA A 33 -9.57 14.19 -10.54
N PRO A 34 -8.84 13.50 -11.42
CA PRO A 34 -7.41 13.31 -11.24
C PRO A 34 -6.65 14.63 -11.18
N TRP A 35 -5.65 14.74 -10.29
CA TRP A 35 -4.82 15.95 -10.13
C TRP A 35 -3.78 16.12 -11.25
N TRP A 36 -3.53 15.08 -12.03
CA TRP A 36 -2.75 15.09 -13.26
C TRP A 36 -3.31 14.03 -14.23
N GLU A 37 -2.94 14.15 -15.48
CA GLU A 37 -3.39 13.18 -16.50
C GLU A 37 -2.90 11.78 -16.15
N PRO A 38 -3.81 10.80 -15.99
CA PRO A 38 -3.44 9.43 -15.64
C PRO A 38 -2.43 8.82 -16.61
N GLY A 39 -1.40 8.20 -16.05
CA GLY A 39 -0.34 7.54 -16.84
C GLY A 39 0.83 8.42 -17.25
N THR A 40 0.76 9.75 -17.07
CA THR A 40 1.83 10.67 -17.51
C THR A 40 2.94 10.87 -16.47
N ALA A 41 2.62 10.74 -15.19
CA ALA A 41 3.57 10.87 -14.09
C ALA A 41 3.20 9.93 -12.94
N SER A 42 4.15 9.60 -12.06
CA SER A 42 3.87 9.01 -10.78
C SER A 42 3.75 10.06 -9.70
N GLY A 43 2.87 9.81 -8.75
CA GLY A 43 2.77 10.51 -7.48
C GLY A 43 2.34 9.51 -6.42
N TYR A 44 3.14 9.27 -5.41
CA TYR A 44 2.90 8.22 -4.43
C TYR A 44 1.52 8.34 -3.78
N HIS A 45 0.66 7.36 -4.02
CA HIS A 45 -0.69 7.29 -3.44
C HIS A 45 -0.58 6.68 -2.04
N ALA A 46 -0.30 7.51 -1.04
CA ALA A 46 0.06 7.07 0.31
C ALA A 46 -1.03 6.22 0.99
N LEU A 47 -2.29 6.64 0.88
CA LEU A 47 -3.45 5.93 1.43
C LEU A 47 -4.41 5.45 0.34
N THR A 48 -4.64 6.29 -0.65
CA THR A 48 -5.69 6.10 -1.65
C THR A 48 -5.50 4.85 -2.49
N GLN A 49 -4.24 4.40 -2.71
CA GLN A 49 -3.97 3.17 -3.44
C GLN A 49 -4.70 1.96 -2.85
N GLY A 50 -4.76 1.87 -1.53
CA GLY A 50 -5.44 0.77 -0.85
C GLY A 50 -6.93 0.72 -1.18
N TYR A 51 -7.61 1.85 -1.13
CA TYR A 51 -9.02 1.95 -1.46
C TYR A 51 -9.29 1.71 -2.96
N LEU A 52 -8.47 2.30 -3.84
CA LEU A 52 -8.62 2.14 -5.29
C LEU A 52 -8.49 0.67 -5.72
N ILE A 53 -7.47 -0.03 -5.22
CA ILE A 53 -7.23 -1.44 -5.56
C ILE A 53 -8.24 -2.33 -4.84
N GLY A 54 -8.50 -2.06 -3.57
CA GLY A 54 -9.42 -2.85 -2.76
C GLY A 54 -10.85 -2.79 -3.27
N GLU A 55 -11.28 -1.63 -3.79
CA GLU A 55 -12.61 -1.51 -4.40
C GLU A 55 -12.72 -2.33 -5.70
N VAL A 56 -11.67 -2.39 -6.52
CA VAL A 56 -11.63 -3.27 -7.69
C VAL A 56 -11.75 -4.74 -7.27
N VAL A 57 -11.00 -5.15 -6.25
CA VAL A 57 -11.09 -6.52 -5.70
C VAL A 57 -12.50 -6.80 -5.18
N LYS A 58 -13.09 -5.89 -4.38
CA LYS A 58 -14.44 -6.02 -3.83
C LYS A 58 -15.48 -6.17 -4.94
N ARG A 59 -15.39 -5.40 -6.02
CA ARG A 59 -16.32 -5.49 -7.17
C ARG A 59 -16.20 -6.79 -7.95
N ILE A 60 -14.99 -7.34 -8.06
CA ILE A 60 -14.75 -8.60 -8.78
C ILE A 60 -15.15 -9.81 -7.95
N THR A 61 -14.83 -9.81 -6.65
CA THR A 61 -14.95 -10.98 -5.79
C THR A 61 -16.20 -10.99 -4.91
N GLY A 62 -16.81 -9.82 -4.67
CA GLY A 62 -17.92 -9.64 -3.75
C GLY A 62 -17.53 -9.61 -2.28
N VAL A 63 -16.22 -9.68 -1.95
CA VAL A 63 -15.72 -9.63 -0.56
C VAL A 63 -14.73 -8.48 -0.38
N SER A 64 -14.52 -8.06 0.87
CA SER A 64 -13.56 -7.00 1.17
C SER A 64 -12.12 -7.43 0.88
N LEU A 65 -11.22 -6.47 0.70
CA LEU A 65 -9.81 -6.77 0.42
C LEU A 65 -9.15 -7.52 1.59
N GLY A 66 -9.45 -7.15 2.83
CA GLY A 66 -8.90 -7.84 4.00
C GLY A 66 -9.35 -9.29 4.08
N ARG A 67 -10.64 -9.55 3.81
CA ARG A 67 -11.17 -10.90 3.73
C ARG A 67 -10.55 -11.68 2.57
N PHE A 68 -10.51 -11.11 1.37
CA PHE A 68 -9.88 -11.73 0.19
C PHE A 68 -8.42 -12.08 0.47
N PHE A 69 -7.65 -11.13 1.03
CA PHE A 69 -6.26 -11.36 1.39
C PHE A 69 -6.10 -12.50 2.40
N ASN A 70 -6.97 -12.54 3.41
CA ASN A 70 -6.92 -13.60 4.42
C ASN A 70 -7.21 -14.97 3.80
N GLU A 71 -8.29 -15.10 3.03
CA GLU A 71 -8.74 -16.39 2.46
C GLU A 71 -7.79 -16.90 1.38
N GLU A 72 -7.29 -16.02 0.49
CA GLU A 72 -6.52 -16.42 -0.69
C GLU A 72 -5.00 -16.41 -0.47
N ILE A 73 -4.51 -15.63 0.49
CA ILE A 73 -3.07 -15.44 0.69
C ILE A 73 -2.63 -15.84 2.11
N ALA A 74 -3.13 -15.15 3.14
CA ALA A 74 -2.58 -15.30 4.48
C ALA A 74 -2.85 -16.69 5.08
N SER A 75 -4.08 -17.19 5.01
CA SER A 75 -4.45 -18.49 5.56
C SER A 75 -3.78 -19.67 4.83
N PRO A 76 -3.78 -19.75 3.49
CA PRO A 76 -3.05 -20.80 2.76
C PRO A 76 -1.56 -20.82 3.07
N LEU A 77 -0.97 -19.64 3.28
CA LEU A 77 0.43 -19.50 3.66
C LEU A 77 0.67 -19.67 5.16
N GLN A 78 -0.36 -19.79 5.98
CA GLN A 78 -0.23 -19.74 7.43
C GLN A 78 0.58 -18.50 7.87
N ALA A 79 0.29 -17.36 7.27
CA ALA A 79 0.91 -16.08 7.57
C ALA A 79 0.05 -15.32 8.57
N ASP A 80 0.65 -14.93 9.66
CA ASP A 80 0.02 -14.14 10.71
C ASP A 80 0.08 -12.66 10.31
N PHE A 81 -0.82 -12.28 9.41
CA PHE A 81 -0.91 -10.93 8.86
C PHE A 81 -2.37 -10.60 8.51
N TYR A 82 -2.82 -9.40 8.89
CA TYR A 82 -4.20 -8.94 8.75
C TYR A 82 -4.28 -7.56 8.12
N ILE A 83 -5.30 -7.35 7.31
CA ILE A 83 -5.81 -6.04 6.88
C ILE A 83 -7.22 -5.96 7.46
N GLY A 84 -7.41 -5.15 8.51
CA GLY A 84 -8.57 -5.28 9.40
C GLY A 84 -8.41 -6.47 10.35
N VAL A 85 -8.05 -6.17 11.59
CA VAL A 85 -7.73 -7.20 12.60
C VAL A 85 -9.00 -7.63 13.32
N PRO A 86 -9.27 -8.94 13.47
CA PRO A 86 -10.37 -9.40 14.31
C PRO A 86 -10.07 -9.15 15.81
N ASP A 87 -11.10 -8.83 16.58
CA ASP A 87 -10.96 -8.47 18.00
C ASP A 87 -10.22 -9.53 18.84
N SER A 88 -10.34 -10.80 18.47
CA SER A 88 -9.65 -11.91 19.14
C SER A 88 -8.13 -11.79 19.11
N GLU A 89 -7.58 -11.04 18.14
CA GLU A 89 -6.14 -10.89 17.94
C GLU A 89 -5.57 -9.62 18.60
N PHE A 90 -6.42 -8.74 19.12
CA PHE A 90 -5.97 -7.43 19.66
C PHE A 90 -4.95 -7.54 20.79
N SER A 91 -5.06 -8.56 21.63
CA SER A 91 -4.10 -8.80 22.72
C SER A 91 -2.69 -9.13 22.27
N ARG A 92 -2.52 -9.46 20.98
CA ARG A 92 -1.22 -9.80 20.36
C ARG A 92 -0.57 -8.61 19.63
N ILE A 93 -1.28 -7.48 19.51
CA ILE A 93 -0.80 -6.31 18.79
C ILE A 93 0.04 -5.44 19.72
N GLY A 94 1.30 -5.23 19.36
CA GLY A 94 2.16 -4.25 20.01
C GLY A 94 1.88 -2.84 19.50
N ASP A 95 2.05 -1.86 20.35
CA ASP A 95 1.92 -0.46 19.97
C ASP A 95 3.07 -0.01 19.09
N LEU A 96 2.72 0.71 18.03
CA LEU A 96 3.71 1.38 17.19
C LEU A 96 4.39 2.50 17.99
N VAL A 97 5.72 2.53 17.97
CA VAL A 97 6.50 3.66 18.47
C VAL A 97 6.66 4.65 17.33
N PRO A 98 6.10 5.86 17.42
CA PRO A 98 6.21 6.84 16.35
C PRO A 98 7.68 7.24 16.14
N PRO A 99 8.08 7.61 14.92
CA PRO A 99 9.41 8.13 14.66
C PRO A 99 9.63 9.44 15.47
N PRO A 100 10.87 9.72 15.88
CA PRO A 100 11.17 10.89 16.71
C PRO A 100 10.86 12.23 16.02
N ASN A 101 10.88 12.26 14.69
CA ASN A 101 10.50 13.41 13.86
C ASN A 101 9.34 12.99 12.96
N SER A 102 8.22 13.66 13.10
CA SER A 102 7.03 13.42 12.29
C SER A 102 7.09 14.00 10.87
N ASP A 103 8.15 14.73 10.53
CA ASP A 103 8.37 15.33 9.20
C ASP A 103 8.74 14.24 8.18
N ILE A 104 7.73 13.53 7.74
CA ILE A 104 7.85 12.17 7.25
C ILE A 104 8.25 12.07 5.80
N ILE A 105 8.07 13.11 5.01
CA ILE A 105 8.27 12.97 3.58
C ILE A 105 8.93 14.24 3.03
N GLY A 106 10.20 14.06 2.66
CA GLY A 106 10.94 15.06 1.91
C GLY A 106 10.35 15.20 0.52
N GLY A 107 9.31 16.00 0.40
CA GLY A 107 8.73 16.44 -0.84
C GLY A 107 8.67 17.95 -0.86
N ASP A 108 8.21 18.53 -1.96
CA ASP A 108 7.93 19.95 -2.06
C ASP A 108 6.89 20.35 -1.01
N THR A 109 7.27 21.22 -0.07
CA THR A 109 6.42 21.72 1.02
C THR A 109 5.59 22.94 0.62
N ALA A 110 5.63 23.36 -0.63
CA ALA A 110 4.74 24.42 -1.12
C ALA A 110 3.28 24.03 -0.88
N ILE A 111 2.49 24.95 -0.35
CA ILE A 111 1.10 24.70 0.12
C ILE A 111 0.21 24.06 -0.95
N ASP A 112 0.46 24.36 -2.22
CA ASP A 112 -0.32 23.86 -3.36
C ASP A 112 0.36 22.69 -4.09
N SER A 113 1.48 22.17 -3.58
CA SER A 113 2.15 21.04 -4.21
C SER A 113 1.29 19.77 -4.12
N ILE A 114 1.48 18.84 -5.07
CA ILE A 114 0.84 17.53 -5.03
C ILE A 114 1.19 16.79 -3.74
N ALA A 115 2.44 16.91 -3.28
CA ALA A 115 2.88 16.33 -2.01
C ALA A 115 2.07 16.86 -0.82
N ALA A 116 1.95 18.18 -0.69
CA ALA A 116 1.18 18.81 0.38
C ALA A 116 -0.30 18.37 0.35
N LYS A 117 -0.92 18.39 -0.84
CA LYS A 117 -2.30 17.90 -1.00
C LYS A 117 -2.46 16.43 -0.62
N THR A 118 -1.51 15.57 -1.00
CA THR A 118 -1.54 14.13 -0.72
C THR A 118 -1.59 13.83 0.79
N PHE A 119 -0.85 14.58 1.60
CA PHE A 119 -0.80 14.35 3.05
C PHE A 119 -1.75 15.23 3.88
N LYS A 120 -2.45 16.16 3.22
CA LYS A 120 -3.41 17.03 3.89
C LYS A 120 -4.71 16.30 4.25
N SER A 121 -5.17 15.39 3.38
CA SER A 121 -6.47 14.74 3.57
C SER A 121 -6.43 13.27 3.11
N PRO A 122 -6.73 12.34 4.04
CA PRO A 122 -6.81 12.56 5.49
C PRO A 122 -5.43 12.77 6.12
N SER A 123 -5.38 13.59 7.16
CA SER A 123 -4.18 13.70 8.01
C SER A 123 -4.23 12.57 9.04
N ILE A 124 -3.27 11.66 8.99
CA ILE A 124 -3.14 10.53 9.91
C ILE A 124 -1.91 10.67 10.81
N SER A 125 -2.02 10.14 12.01
CA SER A 125 -0.94 10.05 12.97
C SER A 125 -0.53 8.60 13.20
N ALA A 126 0.75 8.35 13.46
CA ALA A 126 1.20 7.03 13.88
C ALA A 126 0.49 6.54 15.16
N LEU A 127 -0.01 7.46 16.00
CA LEU A 127 -0.74 7.13 17.22
C LEU A 127 -2.14 6.58 16.94
N ASP A 128 -2.74 6.89 15.79
CA ASP A 128 -4.04 6.34 15.40
C ASP A 128 -4.00 4.81 15.35
N SER A 129 -2.83 4.24 15.00
CA SER A 129 -2.60 2.79 14.96
C SER A 129 -2.84 2.06 16.29
N ARG A 130 -2.92 2.79 17.41
CA ARG A 130 -3.16 2.24 18.74
C ARG A 130 -4.65 2.12 19.07
N THR A 131 -5.51 2.71 18.25
CA THR A 131 -6.96 2.67 18.49
C THR A 131 -7.58 1.38 17.96
N ASP A 132 -8.61 0.88 18.63
CA ASP A 132 -9.36 -0.28 18.21
C ASP A 132 -10.08 -0.04 16.88
N ALA A 133 -10.52 1.20 16.64
CA ALA A 133 -11.16 1.57 15.38
C ALA A 133 -10.21 1.41 14.19
N TRP A 134 -8.98 1.91 14.30
CA TRP A 134 -7.93 1.71 13.29
C TRP A 134 -7.63 0.24 13.05
N ARG A 135 -7.50 -0.55 14.12
CA ARG A 135 -7.18 -1.98 14.03
C ARG A 135 -8.26 -2.76 13.28
N ARG A 136 -9.55 -2.45 13.53
CA ARG A 136 -10.69 -3.10 12.85
C ARG A 136 -10.87 -2.67 11.42
N ALA A 137 -10.56 -1.42 11.09
CA ALA A 137 -10.77 -0.88 9.77
C ALA A 137 -9.87 -1.55 8.72
N GLU A 138 -10.33 -1.59 7.48
CA GLU A 138 -9.50 -1.94 6.34
C GLU A 138 -8.96 -0.66 5.70
N ILE A 139 -7.69 -0.34 5.99
CA ILE A 139 -6.94 0.76 5.36
C ILE A 139 -5.72 0.14 4.66
N PRO A 140 -5.89 -0.51 3.50
CA PRO A 140 -4.92 -1.50 3.01
C PRO A 140 -3.52 -0.96 2.76
N ALA A 141 -3.40 0.35 2.48
CA ALA A 141 -2.11 0.98 2.26
C ALA A 141 -1.36 1.36 3.56
N ALA A 142 -2.00 1.28 4.73
CA ALA A 142 -1.42 1.81 5.96
C ALA A 142 -1.55 0.90 7.19
N ASN A 143 -2.59 0.07 7.29
CA ASN A 143 -2.87 -0.65 8.54
C ASN A 143 -2.72 -2.17 8.47
N GLY A 144 -1.82 -2.66 7.64
CA GLY A 144 -1.43 -4.07 7.71
C GLY A 144 -0.79 -4.41 9.05
N HIS A 145 -1.34 -5.40 9.77
CA HIS A 145 -0.84 -5.86 11.07
C HIS A 145 -0.28 -7.27 10.94
N GLY A 146 0.95 -7.47 11.36
CA GLY A 146 1.61 -8.76 11.30
C GLY A 146 3.03 -8.69 11.82
N ASN A 147 3.81 -9.70 11.51
CA ASN A 147 5.21 -9.79 11.92
C ASN A 147 6.13 -9.98 10.71
N ALA A 148 7.43 -9.70 10.88
CA ALA A 148 8.42 -9.77 9.82
C ALA A 148 8.49 -11.15 9.15
N ARG A 149 8.30 -12.23 9.91
CA ARG A 149 8.31 -13.60 9.38
C ARG A 149 7.14 -13.84 8.42
N SER A 150 5.95 -13.36 8.77
CA SER A 150 4.76 -13.47 7.93
C SER A 150 4.89 -12.62 6.67
N VAL A 151 5.41 -11.39 6.80
CA VAL A 151 5.73 -10.54 5.64
C VAL A 151 6.71 -11.25 4.71
N ALA A 152 7.83 -11.76 5.21
CA ALA A 152 8.79 -12.50 4.41
C ALA A 152 8.15 -13.72 3.73
N LYS A 153 7.32 -14.48 4.45
CA LYS A 153 6.62 -15.66 3.94
C LYS A 153 5.67 -15.32 2.77
N ILE A 154 4.90 -14.23 2.89
CA ILE A 154 4.04 -13.76 1.80
C ILE A 154 4.88 -13.38 0.57
N HIS A 155 6.01 -12.69 0.76
CA HIS A 155 6.84 -12.23 -0.35
C HIS A 155 7.66 -13.35 -1.00
N THR A 156 7.81 -14.53 -0.34
CA THR A 156 8.42 -15.70 -0.99
C THR A 156 7.63 -16.17 -2.21
N LEU A 157 6.34 -15.85 -2.31
CA LEU A 157 5.56 -16.11 -3.52
C LEU A 157 6.19 -15.43 -4.74
N LEU A 158 6.62 -14.18 -4.61
CA LEU A 158 7.22 -13.43 -5.71
C LEU A 158 8.65 -13.90 -6.00
N ALA A 159 9.43 -14.16 -4.96
CA ALA A 159 10.81 -14.64 -5.09
C ALA A 159 10.90 -16.04 -5.71
N ASN A 160 9.86 -16.85 -5.56
CA ASN A 160 9.79 -18.23 -6.05
C ASN A 160 8.84 -18.41 -7.25
N ASP A 161 8.72 -17.40 -8.11
CA ASP A 161 7.89 -17.46 -9.32
C ASP A 161 6.44 -17.93 -9.05
N GLY A 162 5.89 -17.54 -7.89
CA GLY A 162 4.52 -17.84 -7.49
C GLY A 162 4.31 -19.20 -6.81
N TYR A 163 5.38 -19.93 -6.51
CA TYR A 163 5.30 -21.22 -5.82
C TYR A 163 5.55 -21.10 -4.33
N ILE A 164 4.78 -21.86 -3.54
CA ILE A 164 5.05 -22.11 -2.13
C ILE A 164 4.66 -23.54 -1.78
N ASN A 165 5.49 -24.24 -1.04
CA ASN A 165 5.30 -25.65 -0.63
C ASN A 165 4.92 -26.58 -1.80
N GLY A 166 5.45 -26.32 -3.00
CA GLY A 166 5.17 -27.11 -4.20
C GLY A 166 3.83 -26.80 -4.90
N GLN A 167 3.06 -25.83 -4.39
CA GLN A 167 1.82 -25.38 -4.99
C GLN A 167 2.01 -24.00 -5.66
N GLN A 168 1.51 -23.86 -6.87
CA GLN A 168 1.49 -22.57 -7.55
C GLN A 168 0.25 -21.77 -7.13
N ILE A 169 0.48 -20.59 -6.54
CA ILE A 169 -0.56 -19.66 -6.09
C ILE A 169 -0.72 -18.51 -7.09
N ILE A 170 0.39 -18.04 -7.65
CA ILE A 170 0.44 -16.96 -8.66
C ILE A 170 1.23 -17.48 -9.85
N SER A 171 0.84 -17.14 -11.08
CA SER A 171 1.61 -17.54 -12.25
C SER A 171 3.01 -16.88 -12.28
N ALA A 172 4.01 -17.60 -12.79
CA ALA A 172 5.35 -17.07 -12.98
C ALA A 172 5.35 -15.84 -13.91
N GLU A 173 4.44 -15.79 -14.88
CA GLU A 173 4.25 -14.62 -15.74
C GLU A 173 3.81 -13.39 -14.92
N THR A 174 2.85 -13.56 -14.02
CA THR A 174 2.40 -12.48 -13.11
C THR A 174 3.54 -12.01 -12.22
N CYS A 175 4.32 -12.92 -11.63
CA CYS A 175 5.49 -12.56 -10.81
C CYS A 175 6.51 -11.73 -11.60
N ARG A 176 6.85 -12.16 -12.81
CA ARG A 176 7.75 -11.39 -13.69
C ARG A 176 7.17 -10.03 -14.07
N SER A 177 5.87 -9.96 -14.32
CA SER A 177 5.16 -8.72 -14.68
C SER A 177 5.20 -7.67 -13.56
N ILE A 178 5.20 -8.10 -12.30
CA ILE A 178 5.31 -7.22 -11.12
C ILE A 178 6.63 -6.46 -11.12
N MET A 179 7.73 -7.10 -11.52
CA MET A 179 9.08 -6.55 -11.53
C MET A 179 9.38 -5.69 -12.78
N GLN A 180 8.44 -5.57 -13.71
CA GLN A 180 8.62 -4.73 -14.89
C GLN A 180 8.26 -3.29 -14.58
N PRO A 181 9.13 -2.30 -14.93
CA PRO A 181 8.79 -0.89 -14.77
C PRO A 181 7.53 -0.54 -15.57
N ARG A 182 6.57 0.08 -14.92
CA ARG A 182 5.34 0.60 -15.52
C ARG A 182 5.35 2.11 -15.67
N ILE A 183 6.07 2.77 -14.78
CA ILE A 183 6.32 4.21 -14.85
C ILE A 183 7.67 4.51 -14.19
N GLN A 184 8.38 5.50 -14.74
CA GLN A 184 9.67 5.97 -14.21
C GLN A 184 9.75 7.49 -14.39
N GLY A 185 10.37 8.17 -13.45
CA GLY A 185 10.58 9.61 -13.51
C GLY A 185 10.56 10.24 -12.14
N MET A 186 10.48 11.58 -12.12
CA MET A 186 10.28 12.33 -10.87
C MET A 186 8.89 12.04 -10.33
N ASP A 187 8.84 11.52 -9.12
CA ASP A 187 7.57 11.29 -8.42
C ASP A 187 7.06 12.61 -7.84
N LEU A 188 5.81 12.95 -8.13
CA LEU A 188 5.21 14.25 -7.76
C LEU A 188 4.99 14.42 -6.26
N VAL A 189 5.07 13.33 -5.49
CA VAL A 189 4.90 13.34 -4.02
C VAL A 189 6.23 13.27 -3.31
N PHE A 190 7.10 12.34 -3.69
CA PHE A 190 8.43 12.21 -3.07
C PHE A 190 9.45 13.28 -3.56
N GLY A 191 9.24 13.86 -4.73
CA GLY A 191 10.19 14.80 -5.33
C GLY A 191 11.52 14.17 -5.74
N ASN A 192 11.59 12.87 -5.88
CA ASN A 192 12.77 12.09 -6.24
C ASN A 192 12.50 11.21 -7.45
N PRO A 193 13.53 10.84 -8.25
CA PRO A 193 13.38 9.84 -9.29
C PRO A 193 12.92 8.48 -8.70
N MET A 194 11.82 7.97 -9.20
CA MET A 194 11.25 6.68 -8.78
C MET A 194 10.95 5.81 -9.99
N ALA A 195 10.99 4.51 -9.79
CA ALA A 195 10.44 3.53 -10.73
C ALA A 195 9.43 2.66 -9.98
N PHE A 196 8.25 2.46 -10.58
CA PHE A 196 7.21 1.60 -10.02
C PHE A 196 6.82 0.48 -10.99
N GLY A 197 6.71 -0.72 -10.44
CA GLY A 197 6.08 -1.88 -11.06
C GLY A 197 4.61 -1.99 -10.66
N LEU A 198 4.09 -3.21 -10.60
CA LEU A 198 2.73 -3.45 -10.13
C LEU A 198 2.73 -3.62 -8.61
N GLY A 199 2.41 -2.53 -7.89
CA GLY A 199 2.29 -2.52 -6.43
C GLY A 199 3.60 -2.36 -5.66
N PHE A 200 4.74 -2.19 -6.33
CA PHE A 200 6.06 -2.09 -5.72
C PHE A 200 6.87 -0.94 -6.30
N GLY A 201 7.68 -0.32 -5.46
CA GLY A 201 8.83 0.44 -5.93
C GLY A 201 9.89 -0.52 -6.50
N LEU A 202 10.63 -0.05 -7.49
CA LEU A 202 11.68 -0.83 -8.14
C LEU A 202 13.04 -0.18 -7.91
N ILE A 203 14.03 -1.00 -7.57
CA ILE A 203 15.44 -0.64 -7.67
C ILE A 203 15.92 -1.20 -9.01
N PRO A 204 16.28 -0.34 -9.97
CA PRO A 204 16.71 -0.79 -11.28
C PRO A 204 17.92 -1.72 -11.19
N ALA A 205 17.91 -2.73 -12.02
CA ALA A 205 19.04 -3.65 -12.12
C ALA A 205 20.30 -2.92 -12.63
N GLU A 206 21.43 -3.19 -12.01
CA GLU A 206 22.73 -2.98 -12.65
C GLU A 206 22.93 -4.02 -13.77
N LYS A 207 23.93 -3.83 -14.62
CA LYS A 207 24.20 -4.75 -15.75
C LYS A 207 24.21 -6.21 -15.29
N ASN A 208 23.36 -7.02 -15.93
CA ASN A 208 23.23 -8.49 -15.75
C ASN A 208 22.51 -8.95 -14.47
N THR A 209 21.81 -8.07 -13.74
CA THR A 209 20.95 -8.42 -12.62
C THR A 209 19.47 -8.13 -12.95
N ARG A 210 18.54 -8.65 -12.18
CA ARG A 210 17.12 -8.30 -12.30
C ARG A 210 16.78 -7.10 -11.41
N ASN A 211 15.67 -6.43 -11.69
CA ASN A 211 15.15 -5.40 -10.81
C ASN A 211 14.78 -6.01 -9.45
N LEU A 212 15.05 -5.29 -8.37
CA LEU A 212 14.53 -5.63 -7.04
C LEU A 212 13.22 -4.90 -6.82
N CYS A 213 12.25 -5.59 -6.22
CA CYS A 213 11.03 -4.97 -5.73
C CYS A 213 11.20 -4.54 -4.27
N PHE A 214 10.63 -3.41 -3.90
CA PHE A 214 10.62 -2.98 -2.50
C PHE A 214 9.35 -2.27 -2.12
N TRP A 215 9.09 -2.26 -0.83
CA TRP A 215 8.19 -1.32 -0.19
C TRP A 215 8.72 -0.95 1.20
N GLY A 216 8.24 0.16 1.73
CA GLY A 216 8.53 0.62 3.07
C GLY A 216 7.28 1.11 3.76
N GLY A 217 7.23 0.97 5.07
CA GLY A 217 6.15 1.46 5.90
C GLY A 217 6.62 2.58 6.82
N TRP A 218 5.73 3.47 7.15
CA TRP A 218 5.96 4.62 8.02
C TRP A 218 6.47 4.24 9.41
N GLY A 219 6.07 3.08 9.94
CA GLY A 219 6.56 2.53 11.20
C GLY A 219 7.97 1.92 11.14
N GLY A 220 8.72 2.11 10.04
CA GLY A 220 10.08 1.56 9.87
C GLY A 220 10.09 0.17 9.23
N SER A 221 8.97 -0.38 8.83
CA SER A 221 8.91 -1.64 8.10
C SER A 221 9.55 -1.49 6.73
N ARG A 222 10.26 -2.52 6.29
CA ARG A 222 10.84 -2.59 4.94
C ARG A 222 10.86 -4.02 4.43
N ALA A 223 10.49 -4.21 3.17
CA ALA A 223 10.67 -5.45 2.44
C ALA A 223 11.43 -5.20 1.13
N ILE A 224 12.33 -6.10 0.80
CA ILE A 224 13.05 -6.13 -0.48
C ILE A 224 12.91 -7.56 -1.00
N ILE A 225 12.54 -7.69 -2.28
CA ILE A 225 12.32 -8.96 -2.96
C ILE A 225 13.26 -8.99 -4.16
N ASP A 226 14.09 -10.04 -4.21
CA ASP A 226 14.99 -10.37 -5.31
C ASP A 226 14.47 -11.57 -6.11
#